data_dd1b01d4dc4b7892257ef0cef3a11946
#
_entry.id   dd1b01d4dc4b7892257ef0cef3a11946
#
_cell.length_a   1.000
_cell.length_b   1.000
_cell.length_c   1.000
_cell.angle_alpha   90.00
_cell.angle_beta   90.00
_cell.angle_gamma   90.00
#
_symmetry.space_group_name_H-M   'P 1'
#
loop_
_entity.id
_entity.type
_entity.pdbx_description
1 polymer ?
#
loop_
_entity_poly.entity_id
_entity_poly.type
_entity_poly.pdbx_seq_one_letter_code
_entity_poly.pdbx_strand_id
1 'polypeptide(L)'
;YPFTEAVYSSLFSSGSEHPDKPQKHSKSHASYERLINGEVDMLFASVYPAEDIKQLAADKGVELELIPIAYDAMIFFTNADNPAKGLTSEQITKIYVDNAYTNWKEIGGSDALLYPYCRNNDSGSHAQMERHFLNGNQINEKIRNETTSISMSNVLTDVMGAKTDNPKGYALGYSIYYYFKNMDMFYNTNTTLKLLEIDGVYPSDETIANGT
;
A
#
# COMPACT_ATOMS: atom_id res chain seq x y z
N TYR A 1 -5.20 9.44 -7.20
CA TYR A 1 -5.02 8.01 -7.47
C TYR A 1 -5.46 7.73 -8.90
N PRO A 2 -4.75 6.84 -9.68
CA PRO A 2 -4.99 6.69 -11.12
C PRO A 2 -6.44 6.32 -11.46
N PHE A 3 -7.06 5.46 -10.66
CA PHE A 3 -8.45 5.05 -10.89
C PHE A 3 -9.43 6.21 -10.71
N THR A 4 -9.32 6.97 -9.64
CA THR A 4 -10.21 8.10 -9.36
C THR A 4 -10.07 9.18 -10.41
N GLU A 5 -8.86 9.47 -10.86
CA GLU A 5 -8.62 10.41 -11.95
C GLU A 5 -9.10 9.90 -13.31
N ALA A 6 -8.91 8.61 -13.60
CA ALA A 6 -9.41 8.02 -14.83
C ALA A 6 -10.95 8.06 -14.91
N VAL A 7 -11.63 7.68 -13.83
CA VAL A 7 -13.10 7.78 -13.75
C VAL A 7 -13.54 9.24 -13.86
N TYR A 8 -12.88 10.13 -13.14
CA TYR A 8 -13.18 11.54 -13.19
C TYR A 8 -12.97 12.11 -14.60
N SER A 9 -11.86 11.83 -15.24
CA SER A 9 -11.56 12.28 -16.61
C SER A 9 -12.49 11.69 -17.66
N SER A 10 -13.05 10.49 -17.42
CA SER A 10 -14.03 9.89 -18.33
C SER A 10 -15.43 10.47 -18.19
N LEU A 11 -15.81 10.89 -16.97
CA LEU A 11 -17.11 11.49 -16.70
C LEU A 11 -17.17 12.98 -17.06
N PHE A 12 -16.05 13.67 -16.93
CA PHE A 12 -15.95 15.12 -17.18
C PHE A 12 -14.88 15.34 -18.26
N SER A 13 -15.32 15.55 -19.50
CA SER A 13 -14.41 15.74 -20.63
C SER A 13 -13.35 16.80 -20.36
N SER A 14 -12.13 16.52 -20.78
CA SER A 14 -10.97 17.39 -20.65
C SER A 14 -11.27 18.78 -21.24
N GLY A 15 -11.15 19.82 -20.46
CA GLY A 15 -11.23 21.22 -20.91
C GLY A 15 -12.36 22.06 -20.33
N SER A 16 -13.36 21.49 -19.66
CA SER A 16 -14.32 22.30 -18.90
C SER A 16 -13.81 22.47 -17.47
N GLU A 17 -13.48 23.69 -17.09
CA GLU A 17 -13.39 24.04 -15.68
C GLU A 17 -14.81 23.94 -15.10
N HIS A 18 -15.13 22.79 -14.52
CA HIS A 18 -16.39 22.64 -13.80
C HIS A 18 -16.20 23.32 -12.43
N PRO A 19 -17.05 24.31 -12.05
CA PRO A 19 -16.90 25.02 -10.78
C PRO A 19 -16.96 24.10 -9.55
N ASP A 20 -17.64 22.97 -9.67
CA ASP A 20 -17.80 21.97 -8.62
C ASP A 20 -16.76 20.84 -8.68
N LYS A 21 -15.71 21.00 -9.49
CA LYS A 21 -14.63 20.02 -9.61
C LYS A 21 -13.95 19.83 -8.25
N PRO A 22 -13.93 18.61 -7.68
CA PRO A 22 -13.19 18.35 -6.46
C PRO A 22 -11.71 18.62 -6.73
N GLN A 23 -11.22 19.76 -6.24
CA GLN A 23 -9.90 20.32 -6.59
C GLN A 23 -8.73 19.58 -5.94
N LYS A 24 -8.95 18.60 -5.05
CA LYS A 24 -7.88 17.97 -4.29
C LYS A 24 -8.13 16.49 -4.08
N HIS A 25 -7.14 15.68 -4.43
CA HIS A 25 -6.97 14.39 -3.80
C HIS A 25 -6.88 14.58 -2.29
N SER A 26 -7.70 13.88 -1.56
CA SER A 26 -7.57 13.77 -0.12
C SER A 26 -7.17 12.34 0.23
N LYS A 27 -6.45 12.18 1.33
CA LYS A 27 -6.18 10.86 1.90
C LYS A 27 -7.50 10.20 2.27
N SER A 28 -7.54 8.87 2.33
CA SER A 28 -8.77 8.10 2.53
C SER A 28 -9.61 8.58 3.71
N HIS A 29 -8.97 8.85 4.85
CA HIS A 29 -9.66 9.35 6.05
C HIS A 29 -10.39 10.67 5.77
N ALA A 30 -9.69 11.68 5.31
CA ALA A 30 -10.28 12.99 4.98
C ALA A 30 -11.35 12.90 3.89
N SER A 31 -11.25 11.93 2.97
CA SER A 31 -12.27 11.70 1.95
C SER A 31 -13.57 11.16 2.53
N TYR A 32 -13.48 10.24 3.48
CA TYR A 32 -14.64 9.76 4.22
C TYR A 32 -15.30 10.85 5.07
N GLU A 33 -14.49 11.67 5.75
CA GLU A 33 -15.02 12.83 6.50
C GLU A 33 -15.82 13.78 5.60
N ARG A 34 -15.33 14.08 4.40
CA ARG A 34 -16.01 14.92 3.43
C ARG A 34 -17.33 14.32 2.97
N LEU A 35 -17.38 13.00 2.72
CA LEU A 35 -18.62 12.31 2.39
C LEU A 35 -19.64 12.40 3.53
N ILE A 36 -19.21 12.11 4.77
CA ILE A 36 -20.06 12.18 5.96
C ILE A 36 -20.54 13.60 6.24
N ASN A 37 -19.75 14.62 5.88
CA ASN A 37 -20.12 16.02 6.02
C ASN A 37 -21.04 16.55 4.89
N GLY A 38 -21.34 15.72 3.88
CA GLY A 38 -22.15 16.12 2.74
C GLY A 38 -21.44 17.07 1.76
N GLU A 39 -20.11 17.10 1.78
CA GLU A 39 -19.31 17.90 0.84
C GLU A 39 -19.17 17.21 -0.52
N VAL A 40 -19.41 15.91 -0.57
CA VAL A 40 -19.44 15.07 -1.78
C VAL A 40 -20.54 14.02 -1.64
N ASP A 41 -21.15 13.62 -2.77
CA ASP A 41 -22.23 12.64 -2.80
C ASP A 41 -21.72 11.19 -2.91
N MET A 42 -20.51 10.99 -3.40
CA MET A 42 -19.91 9.67 -3.63
C MET A 42 -18.39 9.72 -3.46
N LEU A 43 -17.84 8.63 -2.96
CA LEU A 43 -16.41 8.43 -2.75
C LEU A 43 -15.93 7.13 -3.41
N PHE A 44 -14.87 7.20 -4.20
CA PHE A 44 -14.10 6.02 -4.60
C PHE A 44 -12.91 5.85 -3.64
N ALA A 45 -12.92 4.80 -2.86
CA ALA A 45 -11.87 4.50 -1.89
C ALA A 45 -11.23 3.14 -2.16
N SER A 46 -9.94 3.03 -1.92
CA SER A 46 -9.19 1.77 -1.99
C SER A 46 -9.16 1.02 -0.65
N VAL A 47 -9.74 1.61 0.40
CA VAL A 47 -9.79 1.03 1.74
C VAL A 47 -11.17 1.21 2.34
N TYR A 48 -11.60 0.28 3.19
CA TYR A 48 -12.81 0.42 3.98
C TYR A 48 -12.66 1.54 5.03
N PRO A 49 -13.79 2.14 5.49
CA PRO A 49 -13.73 3.13 6.55
C PRO A 49 -13.17 2.51 7.83
N ALA A 50 -12.27 3.25 8.48
CA ALA A 50 -11.73 2.90 9.79
C ALA A 50 -12.80 3.04 10.89
N GLU A 51 -12.57 2.49 12.06
CA GLU A 51 -13.58 2.47 13.13
C GLU A 51 -13.99 3.88 13.61
N ASP A 52 -13.06 4.81 13.68
CA ASP A 52 -13.34 6.22 14.00
C ASP A 52 -14.20 6.91 12.94
N ILE A 53 -14.03 6.57 11.66
CA ILE A 53 -14.89 7.04 10.56
C ILE A 53 -16.29 6.44 10.66
N LYS A 54 -16.43 5.16 11.00
CA LYS A 54 -17.73 4.53 11.23
C LYS A 54 -18.44 5.18 12.42
N GLN A 55 -17.71 5.47 13.50
CA GLN A 55 -18.24 6.16 14.65
C GLN A 55 -18.71 7.58 14.29
N LEU A 56 -17.90 8.32 13.52
CA LEU A 56 -18.27 9.65 13.04
C LEU A 56 -19.55 9.62 12.18
N ALA A 57 -19.69 8.64 11.30
CA ALA A 57 -20.90 8.45 10.49
C ALA A 57 -22.12 8.19 11.39
N ALA A 58 -21.99 7.30 12.36
CA ALA A 58 -23.05 6.98 13.33
C ALA A 58 -23.46 8.23 14.16
N ASP A 59 -22.49 8.98 14.66
CA ASP A 59 -22.74 10.20 15.46
C ASP A 59 -23.48 11.28 14.66
N LYS A 60 -23.29 11.29 13.34
CA LYS A 60 -23.98 12.21 12.41
C LYS A 60 -25.26 11.64 11.80
N GLY A 61 -25.62 10.41 12.12
CA GLY A 61 -26.78 9.72 11.55
C GLY A 61 -26.63 9.45 10.04
N VAL A 62 -25.41 9.32 9.54
CA VAL A 62 -25.12 9.01 8.14
C VAL A 62 -24.88 7.51 7.99
N GLU A 63 -25.63 6.86 7.13
CA GLU A 63 -25.41 5.47 6.74
C GLU A 63 -24.51 5.42 5.50
N LEU A 64 -23.38 4.71 5.61
CA LEU A 64 -22.43 4.52 4.51
C LEU A 64 -22.78 3.25 3.74
N GLU A 65 -23.22 3.38 2.50
CA GLU A 65 -23.37 2.25 1.58
C GLU A 65 -22.01 1.95 0.91
N LEU A 66 -21.54 0.72 1.05
CA LEU A 66 -20.24 0.26 0.54
C LEU A 66 -20.45 -0.72 -0.63
N ILE A 67 -20.15 -0.27 -1.83
CA ILE A 67 -20.33 -1.06 -3.06
C ILE A 67 -18.95 -1.49 -3.59
N PRO A 68 -18.58 -2.78 -3.48
CA PRO A 68 -17.34 -3.28 -4.09
C PRO A 68 -17.42 -3.20 -5.63
N ILE A 69 -16.41 -2.59 -6.26
CA ILE A 69 -16.38 -2.38 -7.72
C ILE A 69 -15.20 -3.04 -8.40
N ALA A 70 -14.14 -3.35 -7.66
CA ALA A 70 -12.93 -3.99 -8.17
C ALA A 70 -12.15 -4.63 -7.02
N TYR A 71 -11.32 -5.61 -7.35
CA TYR A 71 -10.31 -6.16 -6.45
C TYR A 71 -8.97 -5.50 -6.72
N ASP A 72 -8.22 -5.28 -5.65
CA ASP A 72 -6.81 -4.96 -5.69
C ASP A 72 -6.14 -5.71 -4.53
N ALA A 73 -4.83 -5.86 -4.58
CA ALA A 73 -4.11 -6.62 -3.58
C ALA A 73 -2.98 -5.81 -2.96
N MET A 74 -2.76 -6.02 -1.68
CA MET A 74 -1.53 -5.62 -1.04
C MET A 74 -0.42 -6.58 -1.45
N ILE A 75 0.70 -6.03 -1.88
CA ILE A 75 1.86 -6.78 -2.35
C ILE A 75 3.10 -6.40 -1.57
N PHE A 76 4.04 -7.35 -1.54
CA PHE A 76 5.39 -7.13 -1.02
C PHE A 76 6.40 -7.28 -2.15
N PHE A 77 7.44 -6.48 -2.10
CA PHE A 77 8.49 -6.46 -3.10
C PHE A 77 9.85 -6.18 -2.49
N THR A 78 10.87 -6.59 -3.20
CA THR A 78 12.28 -6.44 -2.81
C THR A 78 13.12 -6.10 -4.03
N ASN A 79 14.42 -5.87 -3.84
CA ASN A 79 15.35 -5.68 -4.94
C ASN A 79 15.37 -6.90 -5.87
N ALA A 80 15.47 -6.70 -7.17
CA ALA A 80 15.35 -7.75 -8.19
C ALA A 80 16.39 -8.87 -8.04
N ASP A 81 17.60 -8.53 -7.57
CA ASP A 81 18.71 -9.46 -7.35
C ASP A 81 18.64 -10.22 -6.00
N ASN A 82 17.66 -9.95 -5.15
CA ASN A 82 17.43 -10.75 -3.95
C ASN A 82 16.96 -12.16 -4.33
N PRO A 83 17.62 -13.25 -3.93
CA PRO A 83 17.21 -14.60 -4.28
C PRO A 83 15.93 -15.09 -3.56
N ALA A 84 15.45 -14.41 -2.54
CA ALA A 84 14.23 -14.80 -1.82
C ALA A 84 13.03 -14.90 -2.77
N LYS A 85 12.19 -15.93 -2.64
CA LYS A 85 11.00 -16.15 -3.48
C LYS A 85 9.75 -15.51 -2.90
N GLY A 86 9.59 -15.60 -1.59
CA GLY A 86 8.38 -15.15 -0.91
C GLY A 86 8.56 -15.11 0.59
N LEU A 87 7.47 -14.74 1.25
CA LEU A 87 7.33 -14.66 2.70
C LEU A 87 6.00 -15.30 3.11
N THR A 88 5.89 -15.72 4.37
CA THR A 88 4.59 -16.03 4.95
C THR A 88 3.99 -14.79 5.62
N SER A 89 2.67 -14.76 5.77
CA SER A 89 1.96 -13.73 6.53
C SER A 89 2.50 -13.61 7.97
N GLU A 90 2.84 -14.75 8.59
CA GLU A 90 3.45 -14.77 9.92
C GLU A 90 4.83 -14.10 9.92
N GLN A 91 5.66 -14.37 8.92
CA GLN A 91 6.99 -13.73 8.79
C GLN A 91 6.84 -12.22 8.61
N ILE A 92 5.87 -11.77 7.81
CA ILE A 92 5.59 -10.34 7.61
C ILE A 92 5.21 -9.69 8.95
N THR A 93 4.30 -10.29 9.71
CA THR A 93 3.92 -9.81 11.04
C THR A 93 5.15 -9.68 11.94
N LYS A 94 5.96 -10.72 12.03
CA LYS A 94 7.18 -10.73 12.86
C LYS A 94 8.24 -9.72 12.41
N ILE A 95 8.39 -9.50 11.11
CA ILE A 95 9.28 -8.45 10.58
C ILE A 95 8.80 -7.08 11.06
N TYR A 96 7.55 -6.75 10.79
CA TYR A 96 7.06 -5.38 10.97
C TYR A 96 6.63 -5.07 12.39
N VAL A 97 6.15 -6.02 13.18
CA VAL A 97 5.74 -5.80 14.58
C VAL A 97 6.91 -6.01 15.52
N ASP A 98 7.57 -7.15 15.44
CA ASP A 98 8.58 -7.55 16.43
C ASP A 98 9.99 -7.11 16.04
N ASN A 99 10.21 -6.73 14.78
CA ASN A 99 11.55 -6.56 14.18
C ASN A 99 12.43 -7.80 14.45
N ALA A 100 11.81 -8.98 14.35
CA ALA A 100 12.40 -10.25 14.78
C ALA A 100 13.52 -10.74 13.88
N TYR A 101 13.54 -10.31 12.61
CA TYR A 101 14.51 -10.75 11.62
C TYR A 101 15.33 -9.56 11.11
N THR A 102 16.64 -9.72 11.09
CA THR A 102 17.60 -8.73 10.60
C THR A 102 18.37 -9.19 9.37
N ASN A 103 18.18 -10.46 8.99
CA ASN A 103 18.86 -11.09 7.87
C ASN A 103 17.90 -12.01 7.11
N TRP A 104 17.95 -11.95 5.78
CA TRP A 104 17.10 -12.75 4.90
C TRP A 104 17.27 -14.27 5.08
N LYS A 105 18.45 -14.75 5.50
CA LYS A 105 18.65 -16.19 5.76
C LYS A 105 17.77 -16.74 6.88
N GLU A 106 17.35 -15.89 7.82
CA GLU A 106 16.48 -16.29 8.94
C GLU A 106 15.06 -16.62 8.46
N ILE A 107 14.71 -16.19 7.26
CA ILE A 107 13.41 -16.38 6.61
C ILE A 107 13.50 -17.11 5.26
N GLY A 108 14.57 -17.88 5.05
CA GLY A 108 14.75 -18.72 3.86
C GLY A 108 15.41 -18.05 2.67
N GLY A 109 15.91 -16.82 2.82
CA GLY A 109 16.68 -16.10 1.80
C GLY A 109 18.20 -16.32 1.92
N SER A 110 18.98 -15.47 1.26
CA SER A 110 20.43 -15.46 1.32
C SER A 110 20.97 -14.85 2.61
N ASP A 111 22.27 -15.02 2.88
CA ASP A 111 22.94 -14.33 3.97
C ASP A 111 23.18 -12.86 3.61
N ALA A 112 22.14 -12.06 3.80
CA ALA A 112 22.09 -10.65 3.50
C ALA A 112 21.20 -9.92 4.51
N LEU A 113 21.54 -8.69 4.86
CA LEU A 113 20.76 -7.88 5.80
C LEU A 113 19.36 -7.59 5.24
N LEU A 114 18.37 -7.55 6.12
CA LEU A 114 16.97 -7.23 5.82
C LEU A 114 16.67 -5.80 6.26
N TYR A 115 16.20 -4.98 5.32
CA TYR A 115 15.79 -3.59 5.57
C TYR A 115 14.31 -3.42 5.26
N PRO A 116 13.39 -3.55 6.24
CA PRO A 116 11.98 -3.32 6.03
C PRO A 116 11.66 -1.83 5.93
N TYR A 117 10.98 -1.41 4.89
CA TYR A 117 10.45 -0.06 4.71
C TYR A 117 8.96 -0.04 5.02
N CYS A 118 8.49 1.01 5.65
CA CYS A 118 7.07 1.20 5.92
C CYS A 118 6.53 2.52 5.36
N ARG A 119 5.22 2.67 5.40
CA ARG A 119 4.54 3.89 5.02
C ARG A 119 4.13 4.68 6.27
N ASN A 120 3.97 5.97 6.11
CA ASN A 120 3.43 6.83 7.16
C ASN A 120 1.99 6.43 7.54
N ASN A 121 1.62 6.64 8.78
CA ASN A 121 0.35 6.17 9.37
C ASN A 121 -0.91 6.63 8.62
N ASP A 122 -0.89 7.81 8.00
CA ASP A 122 -2.04 8.34 7.25
C ASP A 122 -2.22 7.73 5.85
N SER A 123 -1.40 6.76 5.45
CA SER A 123 -1.48 6.19 4.11
C SER A 123 -2.47 5.02 4.04
N GLY A 124 -3.20 4.92 2.92
CA GLY A 124 -4.10 3.79 2.69
C GLY A 124 -3.38 2.43 2.68
N SER A 125 -2.14 2.37 2.18
CA SER A 125 -1.34 1.14 2.22
C SER A 125 -0.89 0.77 3.65
N HIS A 126 -0.68 1.75 4.53
CA HIS A 126 -0.44 1.47 5.95
C HIS A 126 -1.69 0.88 6.61
N ALA A 127 -2.87 1.46 6.37
CA ALA A 127 -4.13 0.92 6.88
C ALA A 127 -4.40 -0.52 6.39
N GLN A 128 -4.07 -0.83 5.13
CA GLN A 128 -4.15 -2.21 4.63
C GLN A 128 -3.13 -3.13 5.32
N MET A 129 -1.92 -2.65 5.58
CA MET A 129 -0.92 -3.39 6.34
C MET A 129 -1.41 -3.73 7.75
N GLU A 130 -1.93 -2.75 8.48
CA GLU A 130 -2.51 -2.96 9.82
C GLU A 130 -3.65 -4.00 9.79
N ARG A 131 -4.54 -3.87 8.81
CA ARG A 131 -5.72 -4.73 8.71
C ARG A 131 -5.37 -6.19 8.42
N HIS A 132 -4.42 -6.45 7.51
CA HIS A 132 -4.19 -7.79 6.97
C HIS A 132 -3.00 -8.52 7.58
N PHE A 133 -2.02 -7.79 8.12
CA PHE A 133 -0.76 -8.38 8.56
C PHE A 133 -0.33 -8.04 9.98
N LEU A 134 -0.79 -6.93 10.56
CA LEU A 134 -0.30 -6.53 11.88
C LEU A 134 -1.13 -7.06 13.05
N ASN A 135 -2.30 -7.68 12.80
CA ASN A 135 -3.17 -8.23 13.84
C ASN A 135 -3.53 -7.22 14.95
N GLY A 136 -3.77 -5.96 14.57
CA GLY A 136 -4.06 -4.86 15.49
C GLY A 136 -2.85 -4.27 16.22
N ASN A 137 -1.63 -4.73 15.90
CA ASN A 137 -0.41 -4.17 16.44
C ASN A 137 0.11 -3.01 15.57
N GLN A 138 0.98 -2.20 16.13
CA GLN A 138 1.69 -1.15 15.40
C GLN A 138 2.98 -1.68 14.79
N ILE A 139 3.41 -1.05 13.70
CA ILE A 139 4.75 -1.30 13.16
C ILE A 139 5.80 -0.90 14.21
N ASN A 140 6.85 -1.70 14.35
CA ASN A 140 7.94 -1.49 15.27
C ASN A 140 8.51 -0.06 15.17
N GLU A 141 8.77 0.55 16.31
CA GLU A 141 9.23 1.93 16.41
C GLU A 141 10.53 2.18 15.63
N LYS A 142 11.47 1.24 15.66
CA LYS A 142 12.72 1.34 14.92
C LYS A 142 12.46 1.46 13.41
N ILE A 143 11.60 0.60 12.85
CA ILE A 143 11.23 0.65 11.43
C ILE A 143 10.55 1.98 11.11
N ARG A 144 9.62 2.43 11.94
CA ARG A 144 8.93 3.71 11.75
C ARG A 144 9.88 4.90 11.76
N ASN A 145 10.89 4.89 12.60
CA ASN A 145 11.84 6.00 12.73
C ASN A 145 12.92 5.99 11.65
N GLU A 146 13.35 4.81 11.19
CA GLU A 146 14.48 4.68 10.27
C GLU A 146 14.07 4.59 8.79
N THR A 147 12.90 4.00 8.48
CA THR A 147 12.56 3.59 7.11
C THR A 147 11.13 3.94 6.69
N THR A 148 10.57 5.04 7.19
CA THR A 148 9.25 5.51 6.78
C THR A 148 9.29 6.31 5.49
N SER A 149 8.61 5.79 4.46
CA SER A 149 8.39 6.47 3.18
C SER A 149 7.12 7.32 3.21
N ILE A 150 7.21 8.57 2.78
CA ILE A 150 6.11 9.54 2.88
C ILE A 150 5.04 9.43 1.77
N SER A 151 5.37 8.79 0.65
CA SER A 151 4.43 8.55 -0.46
C SER A 151 4.54 7.14 -1.04
N MET A 152 3.58 6.73 -1.86
CA MET A 152 3.62 5.44 -2.58
C MET A 152 4.80 5.35 -3.55
N SER A 153 5.14 6.44 -4.22
CA SER A 153 6.32 6.51 -5.10
C SER A 153 7.61 6.44 -4.30
N ASN A 154 7.67 7.09 -3.14
CA ASN A 154 8.86 7.04 -2.29
C ASN A 154 9.19 5.62 -1.86
N VAL A 155 8.22 4.79 -1.44
CA VAL A 155 8.56 3.43 -1.03
C VAL A 155 9.20 2.62 -2.17
N LEU A 156 8.80 2.84 -3.43
CA LEU A 156 9.46 2.22 -4.57
C LEU A 156 10.90 2.70 -4.73
N THR A 157 11.11 4.01 -4.76
CA THR A 157 12.44 4.61 -4.94
C THR A 157 13.36 4.35 -3.76
N ASP A 158 12.85 4.32 -2.54
CA ASP A 158 13.59 4.02 -1.32
C ASP A 158 14.09 2.56 -1.32
N VAL A 159 13.23 1.60 -1.71
CA VAL A 159 13.63 0.19 -1.84
C VAL A 159 14.65 0.00 -2.99
N MET A 160 14.47 0.69 -4.11
CA MET A 160 15.47 0.66 -5.19
C MET A 160 16.82 1.22 -4.73
N GLY A 161 16.81 2.38 -4.06
CA GLY A 161 18.01 3.06 -3.57
C GLY A 161 18.71 2.32 -2.43
N ALA A 162 17.98 1.57 -1.63
CA ALA A 162 18.52 0.86 -0.47
C ALA A 162 19.72 -0.05 -0.79
N LYS A 163 19.77 -0.64 -1.98
CA LYS A 163 20.89 -1.46 -2.42
C LYS A 163 22.15 -0.64 -2.66
N THR A 164 22.03 0.59 -3.11
CA THR A 164 23.17 1.50 -3.28
C THR A 164 23.72 1.93 -1.93
N ASP A 165 22.84 2.26 -0.99
CA ASP A 165 23.23 2.72 0.34
C ASP A 165 23.68 1.57 1.23
N ASN A 166 23.14 0.36 1.01
CA ASN A 166 23.39 -0.83 1.81
C ASN A 166 23.71 -2.05 0.93
N PRO A 167 24.91 -2.13 0.30
CA PRO A 167 25.22 -3.17 -0.68
C PRO A 167 25.23 -4.60 -0.13
N LYS A 168 25.26 -4.77 1.21
CA LYS A 168 25.24 -6.08 1.89
C LYS A 168 23.84 -6.58 2.25
N GLY A 169 22.79 -5.87 1.83
CA GLY A 169 21.43 -6.21 2.20
C GLY A 169 20.43 -6.00 1.06
N TYR A 170 19.20 -6.38 1.34
CA TYR A 170 18.06 -6.15 0.47
C TYR A 170 16.94 -5.53 1.27
N ALA A 171 16.25 -4.58 0.65
CA ALA A 171 15.09 -3.96 1.24
C ALA A 171 13.83 -4.81 1.01
N LEU A 172 12.87 -4.63 1.90
CA LEU A 172 11.50 -5.13 1.80
C LEU A 172 10.55 -3.94 1.84
N GLY A 173 9.73 -3.80 0.82
CA GLY A 173 8.68 -2.79 0.75
C GLY A 173 7.32 -3.41 0.50
N TYR A 174 6.26 -2.62 0.67
CA TYR A 174 4.91 -3.01 0.32
C TYR A 174 4.17 -1.89 -0.41
N SER A 175 3.24 -2.27 -1.25
CA SER A 175 2.41 -1.35 -2.03
C SER A 175 1.08 -2.02 -2.40
N ILE A 176 0.32 -1.35 -3.24
CA ILE A 176 -0.88 -1.90 -3.88
C ILE A 176 -0.49 -2.36 -5.28
N TYR A 177 -0.95 -3.55 -5.71
CA TYR A 177 -0.53 -4.20 -6.95
C TYR A 177 -0.74 -3.33 -8.18
N TYR A 178 -1.92 -2.77 -8.35
CA TYR A 178 -2.22 -1.93 -9.49
C TYR A 178 -1.31 -0.70 -9.56
N TYR A 179 -1.02 -0.07 -8.43
CA TYR A 179 -0.09 1.04 -8.37
C TYR A 179 1.32 0.61 -8.78
N PHE A 180 1.84 -0.47 -8.20
CA PHE A 180 3.17 -0.99 -8.51
C PHE A 180 3.33 -1.28 -10.01
N LYS A 181 2.36 -1.97 -10.60
CA LYS A 181 2.35 -2.32 -12.02
C LYS A 181 2.36 -1.10 -12.94
N ASN A 182 1.60 -0.06 -12.60
CA ASN A 182 1.54 1.16 -13.40
C ASN A 182 2.77 2.07 -13.25
N MET A 183 3.52 1.93 -12.17
CA MET A 183 4.75 2.71 -11.96
C MET A 183 5.95 2.19 -12.75
N ASP A 184 5.85 1.03 -13.39
CA ASP A 184 6.93 0.46 -14.18
C ASP A 184 7.42 1.40 -15.28
N MET A 185 6.51 2.05 -15.98
CA MET A 185 6.85 3.01 -17.04
C MET A 185 7.62 4.24 -16.56
N PHE A 186 7.56 4.55 -15.25
CA PHE A 186 8.26 5.71 -14.67
C PHE A 186 9.56 5.31 -13.96
N TYR A 187 9.59 4.12 -13.36
CA TYR A 187 10.67 3.70 -12.46
C TYR A 187 11.37 2.42 -12.88
N ASN A 188 10.97 1.77 -14.00
CA ASN A 188 11.48 0.47 -14.42
C ASN A 188 11.40 -0.57 -13.28
N THR A 189 10.30 -0.63 -12.57
CA THR A 189 10.11 -1.50 -11.41
C THR A 189 10.34 -2.96 -11.74
N ASN A 190 9.96 -3.42 -12.94
CA ASN A 190 10.14 -4.81 -13.39
C ASN A 190 11.62 -5.23 -13.55
N THR A 191 12.55 -4.29 -13.61
CA THR A 191 13.98 -4.60 -13.74
C THR A 191 14.75 -4.40 -12.44
N THR A 192 14.27 -3.50 -11.58
CA THR A 192 14.96 -3.09 -10.35
C THR A 192 14.36 -3.72 -9.09
N LEU A 193 13.10 -4.08 -9.16
CA LEU A 193 12.34 -4.71 -8.08
C LEU A 193 11.74 -6.04 -8.54
N LYS A 194 11.36 -6.87 -7.61
CA LYS A 194 10.55 -8.06 -7.86
C LYS A 194 9.49 -8.22 -6.79
N LEU A 195 8.35 -8.77 -7.19
CA LEU A 195 7.29 -9.18 -6.29
C LEU A 195 7.68 -10.45 -5.55
N LEU A 196 7.18 -10.56 -4.33
CA LEU A 196 7.33 -11.74 -3.47
C LEU A 196 6.03 -12.51 -3.41
N GLU A 197 6.12 -13.84 -3.40
CA GLU A 197 5.00 -14.70 -3.05
C GLU A 197 4.62 -14.50 -1.58
N ILE A 198 3.35 -14.51 -1.27
CA ILE A 198 2.84 -14.51 0.10
C ILE A 198 2.07 -15.80 0.33
N ASP A 199 2.49 -16.55 1.35
CA ASP A 199 1.96 -17.89 1.66
C ASP A 199 1.95 -18.84 0.43
N GLY A 200 2.93 -18.68 -0.47
CA GLY A 200 3.09 -19.46 -1.68
C GLY A 200 2.26 -18.98 -2.88
N VAL A 201 1.55 -17.87 -2.75
CA VAL A 201 0.77 -17.27 -3.85
C VAL A 201 1.54 -16.09 -4.45
N TYR A 202 1.81 -16.14 -5.76
CA TYR A 202 2.42 -15.04 -6.49
C TYR A 202 1.34 -14.04 -6.92
N PRO A 203 1.49 -12.74 -6.61
CA PRO A 203 0.51 -11.74 -7.00
C PRO A 203 0.52 -11.52 -8.51
N SER A 204 -0.62 -11.74 -9.14
CA SER A 204 -0.84 -11.59 -10.58
C SER A 204 -2.26 -11.11 -10.86
N ASP A 205 -2.53 -10.65 -12.08
CA ASP A 205 -3.90 -10.29 -12.48
C ASP A 205 -4.87 -11.46 -12.27
N GLU A 206 -4.43 -12.69 -12.49
CA GLU A 206 -5.24 -13.90 -12.34
C GLU A 206 -5.55 -14.21 -10.86
N THR A 207 -4.50 -14.23 -10.00
CA THR A 207 -4.67 -14.54 -8.57
C THR A 207 -5.49 -13.48 -7.85
N ILE A 208 -5.36 -12.22 -8.23
CA ILE A 208 -6.16 -11.13 -7.67
C ILE A 208 -7.61 -11.21 -8.17
N ALA A 209 -7.83 -11.50 -9.44
CA ALA A 209 -9.19 -11.59 -10.00
C ALA A 209 -9.99 -12.75 -9.43
N ASN A 210 -9.35 -13.87 -9.10
CA ASN A 210 -10.02 -15.06 -8.53
C ASN A 210 -10.05 -15.07 -6.99
N GLY A 211 -9.44 -14.08 -6.34
CA GLY A 211 -9.45 -13.92 -4.88
C GLY A 211 -8.51 -14.88 -4.13
N THR A 212 -7.46 -15.36 -4.79
CA THR A 212 -6.46 -16.26 -4.18
C THR A 212 -5.41 -15.44 -3.42
#